data_ef7a396697ecc44c2e968f8356c75d97
#
_entry.id   ef7a396697ecc44c2e968f8356c75d97
#
_cell.length_a   1.000
_cell.length_b   1.000
_cell.length_c   1.000
_cell.angle_alpha   90.00
_cell.angle_beta   90.00
_cell.angle_gamma   90.00
#
_symmetry.space_group_name_H-M   'P 1'
#
loop_
_entity.id
_entity.type
_entity.pdbx_description
1 polymer ?
#
loop_
_entity_poly.entity_id
_entity_poly.type
_entity_poly.pdbx_seq_one_letter_code
_entity_poly.pdbx_strand_id
1 'polypeptide(L)'
;MANNKKNHNLNIVQKDNWPLDLRPNPSQLETVTDTYFLRTKNIVASYGDTEVTYAIFMRRPVISALNPAIDWLNQIIKERKGSVNINRCFAEGSDVGAGEPLLYISGSFLLLVDLETALLQKIGATCVAAYNAKSMVESLPKTSFL
;
A
#
# COMPACT_ATOMS: atom_id res chain seq x y z
N MET A 1 -40.12 17.50 -33.83
CA MET A 1 -39.54 16.29 -33.25
C MET A 1 -38.25 16.68 -32.52
N ALA A 2 -38.32 16.86 -31.20
CA ALA A 2 -37.21 17.32 -30.38
C ALA A 2 -36.53 16.10 -29.76
N ASN A 3 -35.27 15.95 -30.08
CA ASN A 3 -34.43 14.81 -29.66
C ASN A 3 -33.85 15.12 -28.25
N ASN A 4 -34.44 14.54 -27.22
CA ASN A 4 -34.07 14.73 -25.83
C ASN A 4 -32.88 13.80 -25.49
N LYS A 5 -31.65 14.29 -25.66
CA LYS A 5 -30.44 13.60 -25.16
C LYS A 5 -30.38 13.72 -23.63
N LYS A 6 -30.74 12.66 -22.92
CA LYS A 6 -30.47 12.54 -21.49
C LYS A 6 -28.98 12.47 -21.28
N ASN A 7 -28.38 13.54 -20.78
CA ASN A 7 -27.04 13.55 -20.22
C ASN A 7 -27.07 12.71 -18.93
N HIS A 8 -26.47 11.51 -18.98
CA HIS A 8 -26.11 10.79 -17.78
C HIS A 8 -24.86 11.46 -17.20
N ASN A 9 -25.06 12.41 -16.30
CA ASN A 9 -24.00 12.84 -15.40
C ASN A 9 -23.66 11.67 -14.49
N LEU A 10 -22.59 10.95 -14.83
CA LEU A 10 -21.89 10.10 -13.88
C LEU A 10 -21.32 11.03 -12.80
N ASN A 11 -21.99 11.09 -11.66
CA ASN A 11 -21.42 11.70 -10.46
C ASN A 11 -20.12 10.94 -10.14
N ILE A 12 -18.99 11.53 -10.54
CA ILE A 12 -17.68 11.11 -10.06
C ILE A 12 -17.72 11.35 -8.55
N VAL A 13 -17.84 10.28 -7.78
CA VAL A 13 -17.73 10.34 -6.31
C VAL A 13 -16.39 11.01 -6.00
N GLN A 14 -16.46 12.21 -5.45
CA GLN A 14 -15.27 12.93 -5.03
C GLN A 14 -14.47 12.06 -4.05
N LYS A 15 -13.15 11.99 -4.27
CA LYS A 15 -12.18 11.20 -3.50
C LYS A 15 -12.22 11.46 -1.98
N ASP A 16 -12.87 12.55 -1.57
CA ASP A 16 -12.91 13.04 -0.19
C ASP A 16 -14.04 12.44 0.66
N ASN A 17 -14.96 11.67 0.06
CA ASN A 17 -16.12 11.07 0.73
C ASN A 17 -16.07 9.55 0.82
N TRP A 18 -14.87 8.95 0.78
CA TRP A 18 -14.74 7.53 1.02
C TRP A 18 -14.95 7.24 2.52
N PRO A 19 -15.98 6.46 2.93
CA PRO A 19 -16.32 6.28 4.34
C PRO A 19 -15.31 5.45 5.15
N LEU A 20 -14.27 4.94 4.52
CA LEU A 20 -13.18 4.22 5.13
C LEU A 20 -11.88 5.01 4.91
N ASP A 21 -11.62 5.98 5.76
CA ASP A 21 -10.26 6.51 5.92
C ASP A 21 -9.40 5.42 6.58
N LEU A 22 -8.92 4.50 5.77
CA LEU A 22 -8.00 3.43 6.18
C LEU A 22 -6.59 3.94 6.48
N ARG A 23 -6.41 5.26 6.55
CA ARG A 23 -5.16 5.87 6.98
C ARG A 23 -5.11 5.83 8.49
N PRO A 24 -4.28 4.98 9.12
CA PRO A 24 -4.06 5.16 10.54
C PRO A 24 -3.51 6.57 10.73
N ASN A 25 -4.20 7.35 11.55
CA ASN A 25 -3.67 8.61 12.04
C ASN A 25 -2.26 8.31 12.59
N PRO A 26 -1.24 9.15 12.38
CA PRO A 26 0.09 8.98 12.98
C PRO A 26 0.06 8.64 14.47
N SER A 27 -0.90 9.18 15.21
CA SER A 27 -1.16 8.85 16.62
C SER A 27 -1.71 7.43 16.86
N GLN A 28 -2.18 6.75 15.82
CA GLN A 28 -2.70 5.36 15.90
C GLN A 28 -1.71 4.32 15.38
N LEU A 29 -0.58 4.75 14.80
CA LEU A 29 0.43 3.83 14.29
C LEU A 29 0.96 2.88 15.38
N GLU A 30 1.18 3.38 16.58
CA GLU A 30 1.63 2.58 17.73
C GLU A 30 0.62 1.50 18.13
N THR A 31 -0.68 1.73 17.94
CA THR A 31 -1.73 0.76 18.28
C THR A 31 -1.84 -0.39 17.29
N VAL A 32 -1.37 -0.20 16.06
CA VAL A 32 -1.38 -1.22 14.98
C VAL A 32 0.00 -1.81 14.69
N THR A 33 1.05 -1.24 15.29
CA THR A 33 2.42 -1.72 15.14
C THR A 33 2.68 -2.85 16.14
N ASP A 34 3.27 -3.93 15.65
CA ASP A 34 3.70 -5.04 16.51
C ASP A 34 4.69 -4.54 17.58
N THR A 35 4.48 -4.94 18.82
CA THR A 35 5.34 -4.58 19.98
C THR A 35 6.81 -4.88 19.75
N TYR A 36 7.12 -5.89 18.94
CA TYR A 36 8.48 -6.22 18.54
C TYR A 36 9.17 -5.04 17.85
N PHE A 37 8.51 -4.41 16.88
CA PHE A 37 9.06 -3.26 16.15
C PHE A 37 9.21 -2.01 17.02
N LEU A 38 8.30 -1.79 17.97
CA LEU A 38 8.44 -0.68 18.93
C LEU A 38 9.67 -0.88 19.83
N ARG A 39 9.91 -2.09 20.28
CA ARG A 39 11.13 -2.43 21.04
C ARG A 39 12.40 -2.27 20.20
N THR A 40 12.38 -2.74 18.96
CA THR A 40 13.50 -2.57 18.01
C THR A 40 13.80 -1.09 17.79
N LYS A 41 12.76 -0.25 17.61
CA LYS A 41 12.91 1.20 17.47
C LYS A 41 13.65 1.82 18.66
N ASN A 42 13.31 1.45 19.89
CA ASN A 42 13.98 1.92 21.09
C ASN A 42 15.45 1.50 21.16
N ILE A 43 15.76 0.26 20.72
CA ILE A 43 17.13 -0.24 20.66
C ILE A 43 17.92 0.58 19.63
N VAL A 44 17.41 0.74 18.43
CA VAL A 44 18.06 1.53 17.36
C VAL A 44 18.30 2.97 17.82
N ALA A 45 17.31 3.59 18.49
CA ALA A 45 17.45 4.94 19.02
C ALA A 45 18.57 5.06 20.07
N SER A 46 18.82 3.99 20.84
CA SER A 46 19.84 3.98 21.90
C SER A 46 21.25 3.68 21.40
N TYR A 47 21.38 2.85 20.34
CA TYR A 47 22.68 2.38 19.83
C TYR A 47 23.14 3.09 18.56
N GLY A 48 22.29 3.87 17.94
CA GLY A 48 22.55 4.60 16.70
C GLY A 48 21.74 4.06 15.53
N ASP A 49 21.33 4.98 14.66
CA ASP A 49 20.60 4.68 13.44
C ASP A 49 21.52 4.09 12.36
N THR A 50 20.95 3.31 11.47
CA THR A 50 21.64 2.74 10.31
C THR A 50 20.73 2.76 9.09
N GLU A 51 21.32 2.78 7.91
CA GLU A 51 20.58 2.63 6.67
C GLU A 51 20.25 1.14 6.42
N VAL A 52 19.01 0.88 6.04
CA VAL A 52 18.50 -0.46 5.71
C VAL A 52 17.81 -0.46 4.36
N THR A 53 17.74 -1.64 3.75
CA THR A 53 16.92 -1.86 2.56
C THR A 53 15.94 -3.01 2.82
N TYR A 54 14.65 -2.71 2.78
CA TYR A 54 13.58 -3.70 2.81
C TYR A 54 13.30 -4.20 1.41
N ALA A 55 13.26 -5.53 1.24
CA ALA A 55 12.72 -6.18 0.05
C ALA A 55 11.33 -6.71 0.39
N ILE A 56 10.31 -6.21 -0.26
CA ILE A 56 8.92 -6.60 0.00
C ILE A 56 8.43 -7.52 -1.10
N PHE A 57 7.97 -8.70 -0.72
CA PHE A 57 7.48 -9.73 -1.64
C PHE A 57 6.27 -10.46 -1.04
N MET A 58 5.52 -11.16 -1.89
CA MET A 58 4.39 -11.97 -1.47
C MET A 58 4.73 -13.46 -1.61
N ARG A 59 4.22 -14.30 -0.70
CA ARG A 59 4.44 -15.76 -0.72
C ARG A 59 3.58 -16.48 -1.78
N ARG A 60 2.65 -15.76 -2.40
CA ARG A 60 1.74 -16.26 -3.45
C ARG A 60 1.78 -15.29 -4.63
N PRO A 61 1.41 -15.74 -5.83
CA PRO A 61 1.23 -14.83 -6.95
C PRO A 61 0.20 -13.76 -6.62
N VAL A 62 0.44 -12.54 -7.08
CA VAL A 62 -0.43 -11.37 -6.85
C VAL A 62 -0.44 -10.46 -8.09
N ILE A 63 -1.31 -9.46 -8.07
CA ILE A 63 -1.22 -8.31 -8.97
C ILE A 63 -0.56 -7.15 -8.22
N SER A 64 0.39 -6.49 -8.86
CA SER A 64 1.03 -5.28 -8.32
C SER A 64 -0.01 -4.16 -8.17
N ALA A 65 -0.37 -3.82 -6.93
CA ALA A 65 -1.32 -2.76 -6.58
C ALA A 65 -0.73 -1.93 -5.42
N LEU A 66 0.36 -1.23 -5.71
CA LEU A 66 1.24 -0.61 -4.72
C LEU A 66 0.93 0.85 -4.44
N ASN A 67 0.22 1.54 -5.35
CA ASN A 67 0.00 2.98 -5.27
C ASN A 67 -0.55 3.43 -3.90
N PRO A 68 -1.62 2.83 -3.33
CA PRO A 68 -2.16 3.29 -2.06
C PRO A 68 -1.17 3.16 -0.89
N ALA A 69 -0.35 2.10 -0.90
CA ALA A 69 0.65 1.88 0.15
C ALA A 69 1.83 2.84 0.02
N ILE A 70 2.28 3.12 -1.21
CA ILE A 70 3.37 4.07 -1.48
C ILE A 70 2.93 5.49 -1.15
N ASP A 71 1.72 5.90 -1.53
CA ASP A 71 1.19 7.22 -1.21
C ASP A 71 1.11 7.43 0.30
N TRP A 72 0.61 6.43 1.03
CA TRP A 72 0.59 6.44 2.49
C TRP A 72 2.01 6.55 3.08
N LEU A 73 2.95 5.74 2.59
CA LEU A 73 4.34 5.77 3.07
C LEU A 73 4.96 7.15 2.85
N ASN A 74 4.83 7.71 1.64
CA ASN A 74 5.35 9.03 1.31
C ASN A 74 4.77 10.12 2.23
N GLN A 75 3.47 10.04 2.56
CA GLN A 75 2.84 10.98 3.49
C GLN A 75 3.47 10.89 4.88
N ILE A 76 3.58 9.68 5.45
CA ILE A 76 4.18 9.47 6.79
C ILE A 76 5.64 9.94 6.82
N ILE A 77 6.43 9.60 5.80
CA ILE A 77 7.83 10.01 5.70
C ILE A 77 7.97 11.54 5.65
N LYS A 78 7.10 12.21 4.90
CA LYS A 78 7.04 13.67 4.85
C LYS A 78 6.69 14.28 6.22
N GLU A 79 5.71 13.73 6.93
CA GLU A 79 5.33 14.17 8.28
C GLU A 79 6.49 13.99 9.28
N ARG A 80 7.27 12.92 9.14
CA ARG A 80 8.48 12.64 9.93
C ARG A 80 9.69 13.48 9.48
N LYS A 81 9.56 14.31 8.44
CA LYS A 81 10.64 15.13 7.85
C LYS A 81 11.87 14.31 7.46
N GLY A 82 11.63 13.06 7.06
CA GLY A 82 12.65 12.13 6.58
C GLY A 82 12.64 11.98 5.06
N SER A 83 13.48 11.07 4.59
CA SER A 83 13.51 10.65 3.19
C SER A 83 13.74 9.15 3.09
N VAL A 84 13.16 8.52 2.06
CA VAL A 84 13.38 7.12 1.70
C VAL A 84 13.48 7.00 0.20
N ASN A 85 14.21 6.00 -0.26
CA ASN A 85 14.25 5.65 -1.68
C ASN A 85 13.32 4.45 -1.91
N ILE A 86 12.38 4.56 -2.84
CA ILE A 86 11.42 3.51 -3.21
C ILE A 86 11.70 3.10 -4.65
N ASN A 87 12.11 1.85 -4.83
CA ASN A 87 12.36 1.25 -6.14
C ASN A 87 11.30 0.17 -6.41
N ARG A 88 10.39 0.42 -7.35
CA ARG A 88 9.38 -0.55 -7.79
C ARG A 88 9.97 -1.52 -8.79
N CYS A 89 9.71 -2.82 -8.60
CA CYS A 89 10.14 -3.87 -9.52
C CYS A 89 9.10 -4.13 -10.62
N PHE A 90 7.84 -3.83 -10.37
CA PHE A 90 6.72 -4.08 -11.30
C PHE A 90 5.85 -2.83 -11.46
N ALA A 91 5.33 -2.64 -12.68
CA ALA A 91 4.32 -1.63 -12.93
C ALA A 91 3.00 -1.96 -12.22
N GLU A 92 2.19 -0.94 -11.95
CA GLU A 92 0.84 -1.14 -11.39
C GLU A 92 0.00 -2.01 -12.33
N GLY A 93 -0.72 -2.99 -11.79
CA GLY A 93 -1.54 -3.93 -12.55
C GLY A 93 -0.80 -5.13 -13.14
N SER A 94 0.52 -5.22 -12.99
CA SER A 94 1.30 -6.37 -13.49
C SER A 94 1.10 -7.62 -12.64
N ASP A 95 1.18 -8.79 -13.30
CA ASP A 95 1.30 -10.07 -12.61
C ASP A 95 2.68 -10.20 -11.95
N VAL A 96 2.69 -10.69 -10.72
CA VAL A 96 3.91 -10.89 -9.92
C VAL A 96 3.91 -12.30 -9.39
N GLY A 97 4.98 -13.04 -9.61
CA GLY A 97 5.15 -14.41 -9.13
C GLY A 97 5.38 -14.48 -7.62
N ALA A 98 5.18 -15.67 -7.06
CA ALA A 98 5.46 -15.91 -5.65
C ALA A 98 6.96 -15.71 -5.35
N GLY A 99 7.27 -14.94 -4.31
CA GLY A 99 8.64 -14.66 -3.88
C GLY A 99 9.37 -13.60 -4.69
N GLU A 100 8.80 -13.09 -5.78
CA GLU A 100 9.38 -11.97 -6.51
C GLU A 100 9.22 -10.66 -5.73
N PRO A 101 10.29 -9.85 -5.62
CA PRO A 101 10.21 -8.58 -4.92
C PRO A 101 9.31 -7.59 -5.66
N LEU A 102 8.28 -7.10 -4.99
CA LEU A 102 7.37 -6.06 -5.47
C LEU A 102 8.07 -4.69 -5.52
N LEU A 103 8.82 -4.39 -4.46
CA LEU A 103 9.56 -3.15 -4.32
C LEU A 103 10.68 -3.28 -3.29
N TYR A 104 11.65 -2.37 -3.40
CA TYR A 104 12.67 -2.13 -2.39
C TYR A 104 12.46 -0.76 -1.78
N ILE A 105 12.66 -0.65 -0.46
CA ILE A 105 12.60 0.61 0.29
C ILE A 105 13.89 0.74 1.06
N SER A 106 14.68 1.78 0.77
CA SER A 106 15.93 2.07 1.45
C SER A 106 15.84 3.37 2.24
N GLY A 107 16.40 3.40 3.44
CA GLY A 107 16.44 4.58 4.29
C GLY A 107 16.81 4.27 5.73
N SER A 108 16.71 5.27 6.59
CA SER A 108 16.96 5.16 8.03
C SER A 108 16.11 4.06 8.65
N PHE A 109 16.75 3.15 9.40
CA PHE A 109 16.04 2.09 10.10
C PHE A 109 15.12 2.65 11.18
N LEU A 110 15.56 3.68 11.88
CA LEU A 110 14.75 4.37 12.89
C LEU A 110 13.47 4.97 12.29
N LEU A 111 13.53 5.41 11.05
CA LEU A 111 12.40 5.98 10.32
C LEU A 111 11.39 4.92 9.87
N LEU A 112 11.86 3.71 9.53
CA LEU A 112 11.07 2.66 8.86
C LEU A 112 10.55 1.57 9.80
N VAL A 113 11.27 1.26 10.87
CA VAL A 113 11.06 0.04 11.67
C VAL A 113 9.65 -0.12 12.22
N ASP A 114 9.02 0.95 12.68
CA ASP A 114 7.65 0.93 13.22
C ASP A 114 6.55 1.04 12.15
N LEU A 115 6.94 1.19 10.89
CA LEU A 115 5.99 1.24 9.75
C LEU A 115 5.75 -0.13 9.14
N GLU A 116 6.58 -1.13 9.43
CA GLU A 116 6.60 -2.41 8.73
C GLU A 116 5.23 -3.10 8.77
N THR A 117 4.61 -3.24 9.94
CA THR A 117 3.31 -3.92 10.08
C THR A 117 2.22 -3.26 9.22
N ALA A 118 2.08 -1.93 9.33
CA ALA A 118 1.07 -1.20 8.58
C ALA A 118 1.34 -1.20 7.07
N LEU A 119 2.61 -1.10 6.68
CA LEU A 119 3.04 -1.14 5.28
C LEU A 119 2.74 -2.49 4.63
N LEU A 120 3.12 -3.59 5.29
CA LEU A 120 2.85 -4.95 4.78
C LEU A 120 1.36 -5.24 4.70
N GLN A 121 0.56 -4.78 5.67
CA GLN A 121 -0.89 -4.91 5.63
C GLN A 121 -1.49 -4.17 4.43
N LYS A 122 -1.06 -2.94 4.17
CA LYS A 122 -1.57 -2.15 3.04
C LYS A 122 -1.20 -2.77 1.70
N ILE A 123 0.04 -3.19 1.51
CA ILE A 123 0.50 -3.85 0.28
C ILE A 123 -0.23 -5.19 0.10
N GLY A 124 -0.29 -6.01 1.15
CA GLY A 124 -0.94 -7.31 1.09
C GLY A 124 -2.42 -7.23 0.73
N ALA A 125 -3.16 -6.35 1.37
CA ALA A 125 -4.59 -6.19 1.13
C ALA A 125 -4.90 -5.77 -0.32
N THR A 126 -4.21 -4.76 -0.84
CA THR A 126 -4.45 -4.26 -2.20
C THR A 126 -4.02 -5.25 -3.28
N CYS A 127 -2.84 -5.87 -3.14
CA CYS A 127 -2.33 -6.83 -4.12
C CYS A 127 -3.18 -8.10 -4.18
N VAL A 128 -3.63 -8.62 -3.03
CA VAL A 128 -4.52 -9.80 -2.98
C VAL A 128 -5.91 -9.47 -3.52
N ALA A 129 -6.47 -8.31 -3.18
CA ALA A 129 -7.76 -7.90 -3.72
C ALA A 129 -7.73 -7.76 -5.25
N ALA A 130 -6.67 -7.15 -5.79
CA ALA A 130 -6.48 -7.03 -7.23
C ALA A 130 -6.35 -8.40 -7.93
N TYR A 131 -5.60 -9.32 -7.33
CA TYR A 131 -5.46 -10.69 -7.85
C TYR A 131 -6.80 -11.43 -7.84
N ASN A 132 -7.56 -11.36 -6.75
CA ASN A 132 -8.87 -11.98 -6.64
C ASN A 132 -9.85 -11.41 -7.67
N ALA A 133 -9.88 -10.08 -7.84
CA ALA A 133 -10.72 -9.44 -8.84
C ALA A 133 -10.39 -9.91 -10.27
N LYS A 134 -9.11 -9.97 -10.63
CA LYS A 134 -8.67 -10.52 -11.91
C LYS A 134 -9.14 -11.95 -12.09
N SER A 135 -8.90 -12.82 -11.11
CA SER A 135 -9.29 -14.23 -11.16
C SER A 135 -10.81 -14.42 -11.30
N MET A 136 -11.62 -13.57 -10.65
CA MET A 136 -13.08 -13.59 -10.81
C MET A 136 -13.49 -13.21 -12.23
N VAL A 137 -12.93 -12.16 -12.80
CA VAL A 137 -13.23 -11.73 -14.17
C VAL A 137 -12.84 -12.80 -15.20
N GLU A 138 -11.68 -13.42 -15.04
CA GLU A 138 -11.21 -14.50 -15.91
C GLU A 138 -12.07 -15.75 -15.81
N SER A 139 -12.54 -16.09 -14.61
CA SER A 139 -13.39 -17.27 -14.38
C SER A 139 -14.84 -17.07 -14.85
N LEU A 140 -15.32 -15.84 -14.86
CA LEU A 140 -16.71 -15.48 -15.17
C LEU A 140 -16.78 -14.34 -16.20
N PRO A 141 -16.27 -14.55 -17.43
CA PRO A 141 -16.04 -13.47 -18.40
C PRO A 141 -17.33 -12.82 -18.95
N LYS A 142 -18.49 -13.42 -18.69
CA LYS A 142 -19.82 -12.89 -19.11
C LYS A 142 -20.58 -12.23 -17.95
N THR A 143 -19.98 -12.14 -16.77
CA THR A 143 -20.61 -11.58 -15.58
C THR A 143 -20.07 -10.18 -15.32
N SER A 144 -20.97 -9.21 -15.09
CA SER A 144 -20.59 -7.89 -14.62
C SER A 144 -20.40 -7.93 -13.10
N PHE A 145 -19.28 -7.40 -12.62
CA PHE A 145 -19.01 -7.19 -11.21
C PHE A 145 -19.17 -5.70 -10.89
N LEU A 146 -19.89 -5.39 -9.81
CA LEU A 146 -20.13 -4.04 -9.32
C LEU A 146 -19.29 -3.78 -8.07
#